data_9dd45ae652657cdbf0852411ba9beaf8
#
_entry.id   9dd45ae652657cdbf0852411ba9beaf8
#
_cell.length_a   1.000
_cell.length_b   1.000
_cell.length_c   1.000
_cell.angle_alpha   90.00
_cell.angle_beta   90.00
_cell.angle_gamma   90.00
#
_symmetry.space_group_name_H-M   'P 1'
#
loop_
_entity.id
_entity.type
_entity.pdbx_description
1 polymer ?
#
loop_
_entity_poly.entity_id
_entity_poly.type
_entity_poly.pdbx_seq_one_letter_code
_entity_poly.pdbx_strand_id
1 'polypeptide(L)'
;MDEKKVVIELDNVKRDFLVGEETVHALRGMSFKIYEGEFVTIMGKSGSGKSTLLNQLGCLDTPSSGEYYLDGVSVRKMSKSQRAVLRNRKIGFIFQNYNLLPKTTSVENVELPLMYNAAIGAKEREERAVKALQAVGLGERLYHKSNQMSGGQMQRVAIARALVNNPAVILADE
;
A
#
# COMPACT_ATOMS: atom_id res chain seq x y z
N MET A 1 8.15 22.70 19.96
CA MET A 1 7.11 22.11 19.08
C MET A 1 7.82 20.99 18.33
N ASP A 2 7.47 19.75 18.60
CA ASP A 2 8.03 18.65 17.82
C ASP A 2 7.57 18.80 16.37
N GLU A 3 8.53 18.98 15.46
CA GLU A 3 8.23 18.99 14.02
C GLU A 3 7.65 17.63 13.64
N LYS A 4 6.40 17.59 13.20
CA LYS A 4 5.78 16.35 12.72
C LYS A 4 6.59 15.81 11.55
N LYS A 5 6.93 14.53 11.61
CA LYS A 5 7.69 13.85 10.56
C LYS A 5 6.87 13.79 9.26
N VAL A 6 7.46 14.23 8.14
CA VAL A 6 6.86 14.09 6.82
C VAL A 6 7.02 12.64 6.34
N VAL A 7 5.91 11.98 5.99
CA VAL A 7 5.91 10.60 5.45
C VAL A 7 5.71 10.55 3.95
N ILE A 8 4.94 11.49 3.38
CA ILE A 8 4.77 11.66 1.93
C ILE A 8 5.05 13.11 1.58
N GLU A 9 5.86 13.33 0.56
CA GLU A 9 6.07 14.65 -0.03
C GLU A 9 6.06 14.55 -1.55
N LEU A 10 5.16 15.29 -2.18
CA LEU A 10 5.13 15.51 -3.62
C LEU A 10 5.54 16.94 -3.93
N ASP A 11 6.41 17.11 -4.91
CA ASP A 11 6.81 18.40 -5.43
C ASP A 11 6.62 18.43 -6.95
N ASN A 12 5.62 19.18 -7.38
CA ASN A 12 5.24 19.38 -8.80
C ASN A 12 5.12 18.07 -9.59
N VAL A 13 4.56 17.03 -8.98
CA VAL A 13 4.41 15.70 -9.57
C VAL A 13 3.42 15.74 -10.72
N LYS A 14 3.87 15.32 -11.91
CA LYS A 14 3.04 15.14 -13.11
C LYS A 14 3.05 13.70 -13.55
N ARG A 15 1.94 13.27 -14.15
CA ARG A 15 1.86 11.98 -14.81
C ARG A 15 1.09 12.08 -16.12
N ASP A 16 1.79 11.77 -17.19
CA ASP A 16 1.29 11.79 -18.55
C ASP A 16 1.26 10.36 -19.11
N PHE A 17 0.22 10.04 -19.85
CA PHE A 17 0.08 8.80 -20.59
C PHE A 17 -0.08 9.10 -22.07
N LEU A 18 0.64 8.38 -22.92
CA LEU A 18 0.44 8.42 -24.36
C LEU A 18 -0.65 7.41 -24.74
N VAL A 19 -1.75 7.90 -25.31
CA VAL A 19 -2.89 7.07 -25.76
C VAL A 19 -3.06 7.31 -27.27
N GLY A 20 -2.54 6.42 -28.10
CA GLY A 20 -2.40 6.65 -29.53
C GLY A 20 -1.45 7.81 -29.80
N GLU A 21 -1.92 8.87 -30.47
CA GLU A 21 -1.17 10.09 -30.78
C GLU A 21 -1.40 11.22 -29.73
N GLU A 22 -2.32 11.02 -28.79
CA GLU A 22 -2.67 12.02 -27.79
C GLU A 22 -1.98 11.80 -26.45
N THR A 23 -1.60 12.90 -25.78
CA THR A 23 -1.07 12.86 -24.43
C THR A 23 -2.16 13.19 -23.42
N VAL A 24 -2.46 12.25 -22.56
CA VAL A 24 -3.41 12.42 -21.45
C VAL A 24 -2.64 12.84 -20.19
N HIS A 25 -2.86 14.06 -19.71
CA HIS A 25 -2.27 14.62 -18.49
C HIS A 25 -3.10 14.18 -17.27
N ALA A 26 -2.79 13.04 -16.69
CA ALA A 26 -3.53 12.49 -15.56
C ALA A 26 -3.23 13.20 -14.23
N LEU A 27 -1.98 13.61 -14.01
CA LEU A 27 -1.58 14.49 -12.90
C LEU A 27 -0.88 15.72 -13.48
N ARG A 28 -1.32 16.91 -13.04
CA ARG A 28 -0.93 18.19 -13.67
C ARG A 28 -0.02 19.08 -12.80
N GLY A 29 0.81 18.48 -11.96
CA GLY A 29 1.71 19.21 -11.06
C GLY A 29 1.11 19.30 -9.65
N MET A 30 1.12 18.19 -8.94
CA MET A 30 0.63 18.11 -7.56
C MET A 30 1.77 18.34 -6.58
N SER A 31 1.56 19.22 -5.59
CA SER A 31 2.51 19.48 -4.51
C SER A 31 1.76 19.47 -3.18
N PHE A 32 2.14 18.57 -2.27
CA PHE A 32 1.62 18.51 -0.91
C PHE A 32 2.52 17.64 -0.03
N LYS A 33 2.32 17.75 1.30
CA LYS A 33 2.97 16.90 2.30
C LYS A 33 1.90 16.22 3.15
N ILE A 34 2.19 14.99 3.56
CA ILE A 34 1.41 14.23 4.54
C ILE A 34 2.35 13.88 5.68
N TYR A 35 1.91 14.13 6.90
CA TYR A 35 2.69 13.92 8.11
C TYR A 35 2.29 12.63 8.83
N GLU A 36 3.18 12.14 9.66
CA GLU A 36 2.92 10.94 10.47
C GLU A 36 1.67 11.12 11.34
N GLY A 37 0.79 10.09 11.34
CA GLY A 37 -0.46 10.10 12.09
C GLY A 37 -1.61 10.87 11.43
N GLU A 38 -1.43 11.44 10.24
CA GLU A 38 -2.53 12.10 9.52
C GLU A 38 -3.46 11.10 8.83
N PHE A 39 -4.75 11.42 8.84
CA PHE A 39 -5.77 10.78 8.04
C PHE A 39 -6.16 11.72 6.89
N VAL A 40 -5.94 11.26 5.65
CA VAL A 40 -6.16 12.05 4.44
C VAL A 40 -7.16 11.35 3.53
N THR A 41 -8.16 12.08 3.04
CA THR A 41 -9.14 11.58 2.06
C THR A 41 -8.92 12.22 0.70
N ILE A 42 -8.81 11.38 -0.34
CA ILE A 42 -8.71 11.83 -1.74
C ILE A 42 -10.08 11.76 -2.37
N MET A 43 -10.69 12.91 -2.66
CA MET A 43 -12.00 13.01 -3.30
C MET A 43 -11.90 13.63 -4.68
N GLY A 44 -12.85 13.28 -5.56
CA GLY A 44 -12.94 13.83 -6.91
C GLY A 44 -13.88 13.03 -7.81
N LYS A 45 -14.29 13.62 -8.93
CA LYS A 45 -15.14 12.96 -9.94
C LYS A 45 -14.42 11.75 -10.57
N SER A 46 -15.18 10.84 -11.21
CA SER A 46 -14.57 9.78 -12.02
C SER A 46 -13.66 10.39 -13.10
N GLY A 47 -12.51 9.80 -13.35
CA GLY A 47 -11.51 10.31 -14.29
C GLY A 47 -10.66 11.49 -13.81
N SER A 48 -10.80 11.95 -12.56
CA SER A 48 -9.99 13.07 -12.02
C SER A 48 -8.55 12.71 -11.63
N GLY A 49 -8.10 11.48 -11.88
CA GLY A 49 -6.73 11.05 -11.59
C GLY A 49 -6.52 10.43 -10.20
N LYS A 50 -7.57 10.15 -9.42
CA LYS A 50 -7.45 9.55 -8.07
C LYS A 50 -6.66 8.24 -8.06
N SER A 51 -7.03 7.30 -8.93
CA SER A 51 -6.33 6.00 -9.03
C SER A 51 -4.90 6.17 -9.54
N THR A 52 -4.66 7.15 -10.44
CA THR A 52 -3.30 7.49 -10.86
C THR A 52 -2.48 8.02 -9.69
N LEU A 53 -3.05 8.90 -8.87
CA LEU A 53 -2.39 9.41 -7.68
C LEU A 53 -2.12 8.28 -6.67
N LEU A 54 -3.09 7.41 -6.39
CA LEU A 54 -2.89 6.25 -5.51
C LEU A 54 -1.77 5.33 -6.02
N ASN A 55 -1.70 5.09 -7.34
CA ASN A 55 -0.62 4.30 -7.94
C ASN A 55 0.76 4.97 -7.79
N GLN A 56 0.82 6.31 -7.88
CA GLN A 56 2.05 7.06 -7.61
C GLN A 56 2.45 6.94 -6.13
N LEU A 57 1.52 7.24 -5.22
CA LEU A 57 1.75 7.14 -3.77
C LEU A 57 2.13 5.71 -3.36
N GLY A 58 1.53 4.72 -4.03
CA GLY A 58 1.81 3.30 -3.83
C GLY A 58 3.13 2.81 -4.44
N CYS A 59 3.92 3.66 -5.06
CA CYS A 59 5.15 3.25 -5.80
C CYS A 59 4.89 2.16 -6.86
N LEU A 60 3.66 2.06 -7.38
CA LEU A 60 3.28 1.16 -8.48
C LEU A 60 3.64 1.75 -9.83
N ASP A 61 3.65 3.07 -9.91
CA ASP A 61 4.01 3.85 -11.10
C ASP A 61 5.04 4.93 -10.73
N THR A 62 5.59 5.62 -11.73
CA THR A 62 6.57 6.70 -11.54
C THR A 62 6.07 8.01 -12.15
N PRO A 63 6.38 9.16 -11.53
CA PRO A 63 6.07 10.45 -12.12
C PRO A 63 6.74 10.64 -13.49
N SER A 64 6.05 11.30 -14.43
CA SER A 64 6.65 11.77 -15.67
C SER A 64 7.63 12.94 -15.40
N SER A 65 7.28 13.80 -14.43
CA SER A 65 8.14 14.88 -13.91
C SER A 65 7.77 15.24 -12.47
N GLY A 66 8.56 16.07 -11.81
CA GLY A 66 8.44 16.40 -10.40
C GLY A 66 9.16 15.39 -9.51
N GLU A 67 9.09 15.56 -8.20
CA GLU A 67 9.74 14.68 -7.23
C GLU A 67 8.71 14.09 -6.26
N TYR A 68 8.90 12.82 -5.91
CA TYR A 68 8.12 12.13 -4.89
C TYR A 68 9.06 11.51 -3.87
N TYR A 69 8.83 11.84 -2.58
CA TYR A 69 9.56 11.27 -1.45
C TYR A 69 8.60 10.48 -0.56
N LEU A 70 8.97 9.25 -0.25
CA LEU A 70 8.30 8.38 0.71
C LEU A 70 9.23 8.15 1.90
N ASP A 71 8.81 8.60 3.08
CA ASP A 71 9.59 8.52 4.33
C ASP A 71 11.02 9.05 4.13
N GLY A 72 11.15 10.20 3.44
CA GLY A 72 12.41 10.87 3.13
C GLY A 72 13.21 10.29 1.96
N VAL A 73 12.73 9.22 1.31
CA VAL A 73 13.44 8.52 0.23
C VAL A 73 12.86 8.92 -1.12
N SER A 74 13.71 9.48 -2.04
CA SER A 74 13.28 9.83 -3.41
C SER A 74 12.95 8.59 -4.22
N VAL A 75 11.74 8.55 -4.77
CA VAL A 75 11.19 7.39 -5.52
C VAL A 75 11.48 7.50 -7.02
N ARG A 76 11.58 8.72 -7.57
CA ARG A 76 11.62 8.96 -9.01
C ARG A 76 12.73 8.22 -9.75
N LYS A 77 13.93 8.17 -9.16
CA LYS A 77 15.13 7.56 -9.79
C LYS A 77 15.28 6.07 -9.48
N MET A 78 14.36 5.48 -8.73
CA MET A 78 14.44 4.07 -8.34
C MET A 78 14.11 3.13 -9.50
N SER A 79 14.85 2.03 -9.58
CA SER A 79 14.49 0.88 -10.43
C SER A 79 13.17 0.24 -9.97
N LYS A 80 12.56 -0.57 -10.83
CA LYS A 80 11.35 -1.35 -10.46
C LYS A 80 11.57 -2.20 -9.21
N SER A 81 12.73 -2.85 -9.10
CA SER A 81 13.07 -3.69 -7.94
C SER A 81 13.23 -2.88 -6.66
N GLN A 82 13.90 -1.73 -6.71
CA GLN A 82 14.04 -0.84 -5.56
C GLN A 82 12.69 -0.31 -5.06
N ARG A 83 11.80 0.09 -6.00
CA ARG A 83 10.43 0.50 -5.64
C ARG A 83 9.63 -0.64 -5.02
N ALA A 84 9.77 -1.87 -5.52
CA ALA A 84 9.09 -3.03 -4.94
C ALA A 84 9.52 -3.28 -3.49
N VAL A 85 10.82 -3.17 -3.19
CA VAL A 85 11.35 -3.28 -1.83
C VAL A 85 10.84 -2.14 -0.93
N LEU A 86 10.90 -0.89 -1.43
CA LEU A 86 10.42 0.27 -0.66
C LEU A 86 8.92 0.13 -0.36
N ARG A 87 8.12 -0.21 -1.36
CA ARG A 87 6.68 -0.46 -1.22
C ARG A 87 6.39 -1.53 -0.18
N ASN A 88 7.05 -2.68 -0.27
CA ASN A 88 6.86 -3.77 0.69
C ASN A 88 7.14 -3.35 2.14
N ARG A 89 8.16 -2.51 2.35
CA ARG A 89 8.60 -2.10 3.69
C ARG A 89 7.80 -0.93 4.27
N LYS A 90 7.28 -0.04 3.41
CA LYS A 90 6.75 1.26 3.84
C LYS A 90 5.26 1.44 3.60
N ILE A 91 4.64 0.61 2.75
CA ILE A 91 3.24 0.79 2.35
C ILE A 91 2.43 -0.47 2.64
N GLY A 92 1.32 -0.29 3.33
CA GLY A 92 0.26 -1.28 3.45
C GLY A 92 -0.89 -0.95 2.49
N PHE A 93 -1.31 -1.92 1.65
CA PHE A 93 -2.44 -1.75 0.75
C PHE A 93 -3.69 -2.47 1.25
N ILE A 94 -4.81 -1.75 1.26
CA ILE A 94 -6.14 -2.29 1.48
C ILE A 94 -6.94 -2.04 0.20
N PHE A 95 -7.29 -3.11 -0.52
CA PHE A 95 -8.02 -3.03 -1.78
C PHE A 95 -9.52 -3.26 -1.59
N GLN A 96 -10.35 -2.61 -2.39
CA GLN A 96 -11.80 -2.75 -2.40
C GLN A 96 -12.26 -4.22 -2.48
N ASN A 97 -11.65 -5.01 -3.33
CA ASN A 97 -11.97 -6.43 -3.53
C ASN A 97 -11.11 -7.38 -2.66
N TYR A 98 -10.52 -6.88 -1.55
CA TYR A 98 -9.66 -7.62 -0.61
C TYR A 98 -8.40 -8.20 -1.25
N ASN A 99 -8.43 -8.68 -2.48
CA ASN A 99 -7.33 -9.31 -3.23
C ASN A 99 -6.61 -10.41 -2.41
N LEU A 100 -7.40 -11.23 -1.73
CA LEU A 100 -6.89 -12.40 -1.04
C LEU A 100 -6.64 -13.54 -2.03
N LEU A 101 -5.60 -14.33 -1.80
CA LEU A 101 -5.36 -15.54 -2.55
C LEU A 101 -6.42 -16.59 -2.20
N PRO A 102 -7.21 -17.09 -3.17
CA PRO A 102 -8.43 -17.84 -2.86
C PRO A 102 -8.21 -19.25 -2.31
N LYS A 103 -7.05 -19.84 -2.55
CA LYS A 103 -6.73 -21.22 -2.12
C LYS A 103 -5.88 -21.29 -0.84
N THR A 104 -5.48 -20.13 -0.31
CA THR A 104 -4.62 -20.00 0.86
C THR A 104 -5.44 -19.64 2.10
N THR A 105 -4.90 -19.95 3.26
CA THR A 105 -5.48 -19.63 4.58
C THR A 105 -5.32 -18.14 4.91
N SER A 106 -5.98 -17.70 6.00
CA SER A 106 -5.81 -16.33 6.52
C SER A 106 -4.35 -16.05 6.89
N VAL A 107 -3.69 -16.98 7.60
CA VAL A 107 -2.26 -16.84 7.97
C VAL A 107 -1.40 -16.71 6.74
N GLU A 108 -1.51 -17.63 5.77
CA GLU A 108 -0.73 -17.59 4.53
C GLU A 108 -0.93 -16.29 3.74
N ASN A 109 -2.15 -15.75 3.68
CA ASN A 109 -2.41 -14.45 3.06
C ASN A 109 -1.69 -13.30 3.78
N VAL A 110 -1.65 -13.31 5.11
CA VAL A 110 -1.00 -12.27 5.91
C VAL A 110 0.52 -12.42 5.89
N GLU A 111 1.05 -13.63 5.75
CA GLU A 111 2.49 -13.88 5.61
C GLU A 111 3.10 -13.36 4.30
N LEU A 112 2.30 -13.24 3.23
CA LEU A 112 2.79 -12.88 1.89
C LEU A 112 3.76 -11.68 1.88
N PRO A 113 3.46 -10.53 2.50
CA PRO A 113 4.39 -9.40 2.52
C PRO A 113 5.71 -9.71 3.24
N LEU A 114 5.69 -10.60 4.24
CA LEU A 114 6.87 -10.99 5.01
C LEU A 114 7.81 -11.91 4.22
N MET A 115 7.27 -12.66 3.26
CA MET A 115 8.07 -13.60 2.42
C MET A 115 9.08 -12.87 1.53
N TYR A 116 8.86 -11.59 1.22
CA TYR A 116 9.80 -10.77 0.44
C TYR A 116 11.00 -10.28 1.25
N ASN A 117 11.06 -10.57 2.55
CA ASN A 117 12.20 -10.27 3.41
C ASN A 117 12.91 -11.56 3.81
N ALA A 118 14.02 -11.87 3.13
CA ALA A 118 14.79 -13.09 3.37
C ALA A 118 15.36 -13.21 4.80
N ALA A 119 15.43 -12.10 5.56
CA ALA A 119 15.89 -12.11 6.94
C ALA A 119 14.85 -12.68 7.93
N ILE A 120 13.58 -12.79 7.50
CA ILE A 120 12.49 -13.29 8.37
C ILE A 120 12.29 -14.77 8.10
N GLY A 121 12.58 -15.62 9.08
CA GLY A 121 12.39 -17.07 9.01
C GLY A 121 10.90 -17.46 9.00
N ALA A 122 10.59 -18.70 8.56
CA ALA A 122 9.21 -19.19 8.43
C ALA A 122 8.43 -19.10 9.75
N LYS A 123 9.02 -19.53 10.86
CA LYS A 123 8.40 -19.47 12.19
C LYS A 123 8.04 -18.03 12.60
N GLU A 124 8.94 -17.08 12.39
CA GLU A 124 8.70 -15.68 12.72
C GLU A 124 7.62 -15.07 11.83
N ARG A 125 7.55 -15.45 10.53
CA ARG A 125 6.48 -15.00 9.64
C ARG A 125 5.11 -15.42 10.16
N GLU A 126 4.97 -16.71 10.50
CA GLU A 126 3.72 -17.25 11.04
C GLU A 126 3.33 -16.56 12.35
N GLU A 127 4.27 -16.39 13.29
CA GLU A 127 4.01 -15.71 14.56
C GLU A 127 3.53 -14.26 14.35
N ARG A 128 4.14 -13.52 13.41
CA ARG A 128 3.73 -12.15 13.07
C ARG A 128 2.35 -12.12 12.42
N ALA A 129 2.08 -13.04 11.50
CA ALA A 129 0.78 -13.14 10.83
C ALA A 129 -0.34 -13.50 11.82
N VAL A 130 -0.10 -14.44 12.73
CA VAL A 130 -1.05 -14.82 13.79
C VAL A 130 -1.37 -13.61 14.68
N LYS A 131 -0.34 -12.88 15.14
CA LYS A 131 -0.54 -11.67 15.96
C LYS A 131 -1.36 -10.61 15.22
N ALA A 132 -1.07 -10.38 13.93
CA ALA A 132 -1.83 -9.43 13.11
C ALA A 132 -3.31 -9.84 12.97
N LEU A 133 -3.59 -11.11 12.76
CA LEU A 133 -4.96 -11.64 12.68
C LEU A 133 -5.69 -11.56 14.03
N GLN A 134 -5.02 -11.86 15.13
CA GLN A 134 -5.59 -11.70 16.46
C GLN A 134 -5.96 -10.24 16.76
N ALA A 135 -5.11 -9.30 16.37
CA ALA A 135 -5.34 -7.85 16.55
C ALA A 135 -6.61 -7.35 15.83
N VAL A 136 -7.00 -8.01 14.73
CA VAL A 136 -8.25 -7.70 14.02
C VAL A 136 -9.43 -8.62 14.38
N GLY A 137 -9.31 -9.40 15.47
CA GLY A 137 -10.37 -10.27 15.98
C GLY A 137 -10.62 -11.52 15.15
N LEU A 138 -9.57 -12.08 14.51
CA LEU A 138 -9.65 -13.30 13.70
C LEU A 138 -8.80 -14.46 14.27
N GLY A 139 -8.55 -14.50 15.58
CA GLY A 139 -7.77 -15.55 16.22
C GLY A 139 -8.34 -16.96 16.04
N GLU A 140 -9.65 -17.11 15.89
CA GLU A 140 -10.29 -18.40 15.62
C GLU A 140 -10.43 -18.74 14.13
N ARG A 141 -9.93 -17.87 13.23
CA ARG A 141 -10.05 -17.99 11.78
C ARG A 141 -8.71 -18.06 11.06
N LEU A 142 -7.65 -18.39 11.78
CA LEU A 142 -6.27 -18.38 11.28
C LEU A 142 -6.08 -19.25 10.02
N TYR A 143 -6.64 -20.45 10.04
CA TYR A 143 -6.46 -21.46 8.98
C TYR A 143 -7.68 -21.60 8.06
N HIS A 144 -8.65 -20.67 8.13
CA HIS A 144 -9.78 -20.64 7.20
C HIS A 144 -9.36 -20.03 5.87
N LYS A 145 -9.90 -20.56 4.77
CA LYS A 145 -9.73 -20.03 3.41
C LYS A 145 -10.77 -18.94 3.13
N SER A 146 -10.51 -18.10 2.12
CA SER A 146 -11.40 -16.99 1.77
C SER A 146 -12.85 -17.43 1.48
N ASN A 147 -13.06 -18.60 0.88
CA ASN A 147 -14.39 -19.15 0.61
C ASN A 147 -15.15 -19.64 1.86
N GLN A 148 -14.50 -19.66 3.02
CA GLN A 148 -15.07 -20.04 4.32
C GLN A 148 -15.31 -18.83 5.21
N MET A 149 -15.14 -17.60 4.69
CA MET A 149 -15.22 -16.36 5.44
C MET A 149 -16.26 -15.41 4.85
N SER A 150 -16.89 -14.62 5.73
CA SER A 150 -17.74 -13.51 5.31
C SER A 150 -16.91 -12.36 4.70
N GLY A 151 -17.57 -11.46 3.95
CA GLY A 151 -16.91 -10.27 3.39
C GLY A 151 -16.17 -9.43 4.43
N GLY A 152 -16.79 -9.19 5.60
CA GLY A 152 -16.14 -8.48 6.69
C GLY A 152 -14.95 -9.22 7.32
N GLN A 153 -14.98 -10.56 7.33
CA GLN A 153 -13.81 -11.34 7.75
C GLN A 153 -12.67 -11.25 6.73
N MET A 154 -12.97 -11.36 5.43
CA MET A 154 -11.99 -11.20 4.36
C MET A 154 -11.36 -9.80 4.37
N GLN A 155 -12.16 -8.76 4.64
CA GLN A 155 -11.65 -7.39 4.79
C GLN A 155 -10.67 -7.27 5.96
N ARG A 156 -11.00 -7.87 7.12
CA ARG A 156 -10.08 -7.88 8.27
C ARG A 156 -8.79 -8.65 7.99
N VAL A 157 -8.82 -9.74 7.21
CA VAL A 157 -7.58 -10.40 6.73
C VAL A 157 -6.75 -9.46 5.86
N ALA A 158 -7.39 -8.72 4.93
CA ALA A 158 -6.69 -7.75 4.08
C ALA A 158 -6.07 -6.60 4.91
N ILE A 159 -6.75 -6.14 5.96
CA ILE A 159 -6.23 -5.14 6.91
C ILE A 159 -5.02 -5.72 7.66
N ALA A 160 -5.12 -6.93 8.22
CA ALA A 160 -4.01 -7.58 8.91
C ALA A 160 -2.78 -7.73 7.99
N ARG A 161 -2.99 -8.14 6.73
CA ARG A 161 -1.95 -8.23 5.71
C ARG A 161 -1.29 -6.87 5.43
N ALA A 162 -2.07 -5.80 5.36
CA ALA A 162 -1.54 -4.46 5.15
C ALA A 162 -0.65 -3.99 6.30
N LEU A 163 -0.97 -4.38 7.53
CA LEU A 163 -0.29 -3.94 8.75
C LEU A 163 0.92 -4.79 9.14
N VAL A 164 1.05 -6.01 8.63
CA VAL A 164 2.01 -7.01 9.14
C VAL A 164 3.48 -6.59 9.08
N ASN A 165 3.84 -5.73 8.12
CA ASN A 165 5.19 -5.15 7.98
C ASN A 165 5.39 -3.84 8.76
N ASN A 166 4.42 -3.41 9.57
CA ASN A 166 4.44 -2.12 10.26
C ASN A 166 4.74 -0.95 9.31
N PRO A 167 3.89 -0.70 8.30
CA PRO A 167 4.14 0.28 7.25
C PRO A 167 4.09 1.71 7.79
N ALA A 168 4.81 2.63 7.13
CA ALA A 168 4.75 4.06 7.41
C ALA A 168 3.46 4.71 6.87
N VAL A 169 2.85 4.12 5.85
CA VAL A 169 1.64 4.61 5.17
C VAL A 169 0.70 3.45 4.87
N ILE A 170 -0.60 3.67 5.09
CA ILE A 170 -1.65 2.76 4.62
C ILE A 170 -2.40 3.47 3.50
N LEU A 171 -2.51 2.82 2.36
CA LEU A 171 -3.32 3.25 1.24
C LEU A 171 -4.56 2.35 1.15
N ALA A 172 -5.74 2.95 1.31
CA ALA A 172 -7.01 2.25 1.20
C ALA A 172 -7.76 2.76 -0.04
N ASP A 173 -8.20 1.83 -0.87
CA ASP A 173 -9.06 2.09 -2.03
C ASP A 173 -10.46 1.59 -1.68
N GLU A 174 -11.28 2.52 -1.13
CA GLU A 174 -12.66 2.36 -0.60
C GLU A 174 -12.86 1.31 0.51
#